data_89581e2cb4b57dc84c244d1e60389a84
#
_entry.id   89581e2cb4b57dc84c244d1e60389a84
#
_cell.length_a   1.000
_cell.length_b   1.000
_cell.length_c   1.000
_cell.angle_alpha   90.00
_cell.angle_beta   90.00
_cell.angle_gamma   90.00
#
_symmetry.space_group_name_H-M   'P 1'
#
loop_
_entity.id
_entity.type
_entity.pdbx_description
1 polymer ?
#
loop_
_entity_poly.entity_id
_entity_poly.type
_entity_poly.pdbx_seq_one_letter_code
_entity_poly.pdbx_strand_id
1 'polypeptide(L)'
;MRNMQAMNDSQKQVEELGPLLRDMQEYLYTFEQACQKLPVQFHAGNKAYVLDMLVKIMEGLNYYQKLLKSAAILLSIDFSECLYEKISVSLLLDQLCQNFNGILEAAENEDYSLLTDLIEYDLLSDIAISQQVLESVLRRYEERVV
;
A
#
# COMPACT_ATOMS: atom_id res chain seq x y z
N MET A 1 -16.50 -24.12 25.12
CA MET A 1 -17.36 -23.06 24.59
C MET A 1 -16.58 -21.81 24.24
N ARG A 2 -15.76 -21.27 25.13
CA ARG A 2 -14.94 -20.06 24.81
C ARG A 2 -14.01 -20.27 23.61
N ASN A 3 -13.38 -21.45 23.50
CA ASN A 3 -12.45 -21.74 22.42
C ASN A 3 -13.14 -21.85 21.04
N MET A 4 -14.35 -22.39 21.01
CA MET A 4 -15.11 -22.51 19.75
C MET A 4 -15.56 -21.14 19.26
N GLN A 5 -15.96 -20.25 20.14
CA GLN A 5 -16.37 -18.88 19.78
C GLN A 5 -15.18 -18.07 19.30
N ALA A 6 -14.03 -18.17 19.97
CA ALA A 6 -12.80 -17.48 19.54
C ALA A 6 -12.34 -17.98 18.17
N MET A 7 -12.43 -19.28 17.89
CA MET A 7 -12.10 -19.86 16.58
C MET A 7 -13.06 -19.38 15.50
N ASN A 8 -14.36 -19.29 15.80
CA ASN A 8 -15.35 -18.78 14.85
C ASN A 8 -15.14 -17.29 14.55
N ASP A 9 -14.80 -16.49 15.55
CA ASP A 9 -14.49 -15.06 15.36
C ASP A 9 -13.25 -14.87 14.52
N SER A 10 -12.20 -15.66 14.77
CA SER A 10 -10.96 -15.63 14.01
C SER A 10 -11.19 -16.06 12.54
N GLN A 11 -11.95 -17.13 12.35
CA GLN A 11 -12.32 -17.61 11.02
C GLN A 11 -13.15 -16.58 10.27
N LYS A 12 -14.09 -15.93 10.94
CA LYS A 12 -14.91 -14.87 10.36
C LYS A 12 -14.05 -13.69 9.92
N GLN A 13 -13.08 -13.28 10.74
CA GLN A 13 -12.14 -12.21 10.40
C GLN A 13 -11.33 -12.57 9.16
N VAL A 14 -10.88 -13.83 9.06
CA VAL A 14 -10.14 -14.30 7.87
C VAL A 14 -11.04 -14.25 6.63
N GLU A 15 -12.30 -14.69 6.74
CA GLU A 15 -13.24 -14.66 5.62
C GLU A 15 -13.55 -13.24 5.14
N GLU A 16 -13.67 -12.29 6.06
CA GLU A 16 -13.91 -10.88 5.75
C GLU A 16 -12.71 -10.21 5.08
N LEU A 17 -11.53 -10.79 5.23
CA LEU A 17 -10.29 -10.24 4.69
C LEU A 17 -10.27 -10.26 3.15
N GLY A 18 -10.81 -11.30 2.53
CA GLY A 18 -10.77 -11.47 1.08
C GLY A 18 -11.33 -10.30 0.29
N PRO A 19 -12.58 -9.84 0.56
CA PRO A 19 -13.12 -8.68 -0.12
C PRO A 19 -12.28 -7.42 0.07
N LEU A 20 -11.72 -7.20 1.28
CA LEU A 20 -10.87 -6.05 1.57
C LEU A 20 -9.58 -6.08 0.76
N LEU A 21 -8.97 -7.26 0.63
CA LEU A 21 -7.75 -7.42 -0.16
C LEU A 21 -8.01 -7.18 -1.65
N ARG A 22 -9.13 -7.66 -2.16
CA ARG A 22 -9.50 -7.48 -3.56
C ARG A 22 -9.83 -6.01 -3.88
N ASP A 23 -10.54 -5.33 -2.98
CA ASP A 23 -10.80 -3.90 -3.10
C ASP A 23 -9.50 -3.12 -3.11
N MET A 24 -8.55 -3.51 -2.26
CA MET A 24 -7.26 -2.85 -2.20
C MET A 24 -6.46 -3.04 -3.49
N GLN A 25 -6.57 -4.18 -4.14
CA GLN A 25 -5.96 -4.40 -5.46
C GLN A 25 -6.45 -3.36 -6.48
N GLU A 26 -7.75 -3.11 -6.50
CA GLU A 26 -8.35 -2.12 -7.41
C GLU A 26 -7.89 -0.71 -7.05
N TYR A 27 -7.82 -0.38 -5.77
CA TYR A 27 -7.33 0.92 -5.31
C TYR A 27 -5.87 1.16 -5.69
N LEU A 28 -5.01 0.15 -5.52
CA LEU A 28 -3.61 0.27 -5.91
C LEU A 28 -3.45 0.51 -7.42
N TYR A 29 -4.26 -0.16 -8.22
CA TYR A 29 -4.27 0.07 -9.67
C TYR A 29 -4.67 1.51 -9.99
N THR A 30 -5.72 2.01 -9.35
CA THR A 30 -6.20 3.38 -9.50
C THR A 30 -5.12 4.39 -9.08
N PHE A 31 -4.43 4.14 -7.97
CA PHE A 31 -3.33 4.99 -7.49
C PHE A 31 -2.17 5.01 -8.48
N GLU A 32 -1.84 3.86 -9.07
CA GLU A 32 -0.80 3.79 -10.09
C GLU A 32 -1.15 4.67 -11.29
N GLN A 33 -2.37 4.57 -11.79
CA GLN A 33 -2.84 5.40 -12.91
C GLN A 33 -2.80 6.89 -12.59
N ALA A 34 -3.26 7.26 -11.40
CA ALA A 34 -3.24 8.65 -10.95
C ALA A 34 -1.81 9.15 -10.79
N CYS A 35 -0.94 8.35 -10.18
CA CYS A 35 0.45 8.71 -9.92
C CYS A 35 1.23 8.97 -11.22
N GLN A 36 0.98 8.19 -12.26
CA GLN A 36 1.62 8.34 -13.56
C GLN A 36 1.30 9.71 -14.20
N LYS A 37 0.16 10.29 -13.89
CA LYS A 37 -0.29 11.56 -14.46
C LYS A 37 0.19 12.78 -13.67
N LEU A 38 0.62 12.61 -12.43
CA LEU A 38 0.94 13.74 -11.55
C LEU A 38 2.10 14.60 -12.06
N PRO A 39 3.24 14.04 -12.53
CA PRO A 39 4.32 14.89 -13.04
C PRO A 39 3.89 15.75 -14.22
N VAL A 40 3.12 15.20 -15.16
CA VAL A 40 2.60 15.94 -16.31
C VAL A 40 1.69 17.08 -15.87
N GLN A 41 0.78 16.80 -14.94
CA GLN A 41 -0.14 17.82 -14.39
C GLN A 41 0.62 18.90 -13.63
N PHE A 42 1.68 18.54 -12.93
CA PHE A 42 2.51 19.50 -12.23
C PHE A 42 3.19 20.46 -13.21
N HIS A 43 3.76 19.94 -14.29
CA HIS A 43 4.40 20.75 -15.35
C HIS A 43 3.38 21.62 -16.10
N ALA A 44 2.12 21.18 -16.18
CA ALA A 44 1.04 21.96 -16.79
C ALA A 44 0.53 23.10 -15.89
N GLY A 45 1.09 23.26 -14.69
CA GLY A 45 0.71 24.32 -13.76
C GLY A 45 -0.42 23.98 -12.80
N ASN A 46 -0.85 22.72 -12.75
CA ASN A 46 -1.96 22.25 -11.90
C ASN A 46 -1.46 21.80 -10.52
N LYS A 47 -0.64 22.60 -9.87
CA LYS A 47 0.02 22.30 -8.61
C LYS A 47 -0.96 21.93 -7.50
N ALA A 48 -2.03 22.72 -7.32
CA ALA A 48 -3.02 22.48 -6.27
C ALA A 48 -3.70 21.11 -6.46
N TYR A 49 -4.03 20.76 -7.70
CA TYR A 49 -4.60 19.47 -8.05
C TYR A 49 -3.63 18.32 -7.70
N VAL A 50 -2.36 18.49 -8.06
CA VAL A 50 -1.33 17.46 -7.80
C VAL A 50 -1.17 17.23 -6.30
N LEU A 51 -1.06 18.30 -5.51
CA LEU A 51 -0.89 18.20 -4.06
C LEU A 51 -2.12 17.55 -3.41
N ASP A 52 -3.33 17.91 -3.83
CA ASP A 52 -4.56 17.31 -3.34
C ASP A 52 -4.64 15.81 -3.66
N MET A 53 -4.34 15.45 -4.89
CA MET A 53 -4.33 14.05 -5.32
C MET A 53 -3.26 13.24 -4.61
N LEU A 54 -2.09 13.83 -4.39
CA LEU A 54 -0.99 13.19 -3.66
C LEU A 54 -1.40 12.85 -2.23
N VAL A 55 -2.09 13.75 -1.55
CA VAL A 55 -2.62 13.50 -0.20
C VAL A 55 -3.57 12.30 -0.22
N LYS A 56 -4.46 12.22 -1.19
CA LYS A 56 -5.41 11.11 -1.32
C LYS A 56 -4.70 9.78 -1.54
N ILE A 57 -3.68 9.77 -2.40
CA ILE A 57 -2.87 8.57 -2.66
C ILE A 57 -2.17 8.13 -1.37
N MET A 58 -1.56 9.07 -0.65
CA MET A 58 -0.85 8.76 0.60
C MET A 58 -1.79 8.25 1.69
N GLU A 59 -3.01 8.80 1.79
CA GLU A 59 -4.03 8.29 2.71
C GLU A 59 -4.43 6.85 2.35
N GLY A 60 -4.62 6.58 1.06
CA GLY A 60 -4.94 5.23 0.58
C GLY A 60 -3.81 4.24 0.86
N LEU A 61 -2.56 4.65 0.69
CA LEU A 61 -1.41 3.80 1.01
C LEU A 61 -1.23 3.61 2.52
N ASN A 62 -1.63 4.57 3.34
CA ASN A 62 -1.70 4.38 4.79
C ASN A 62 -2.72 3.30 5.16
N TYR A 63 -3.88 3.31 4.53
CA TYR A 63 -4.87 2.25 4.72
C TYR A 63 -4.30 0.90 4.26
N TYR A 64 -3.61 0.86 3.13
CA TYR A 64 -2.94 -0.34 2.64
C TYR A 64 -1.96 -0.91 3.69
N GLN A 65 -1.16 -0.07 4.32
CA GLN A 65 -0.21 -0.52 5.34
C GLN A 65 -0.93 -1.19 6.51
N LYS A 66 -2.03 -0.61 6.97
CA LYS A 66 -2.83 -1.17 8.07
C LYS A 66 -3.44 -2.52 7.68
N LEU A 67 -3.99 -2.59 6.47
CA LEU A 67 -4.56 -3.82 5.93
C LEU A 67 -3.51 -4.91 5.79
N LEU A 68 -2.33 -4.56 5.28
CA LEU A 68 -1.22 -5.50 5.11
C LEU A 68 -0.77 -6.08 6.45
N LYS A 69 -0.63 -5.26 7.48
CA LYS A 69 -0.29 -5.72 8.83
C LYS A 69 -1.34 -6.68 9.38
N SER A 70 -2.61 -6.31 9.26
CA SER A 70 -3.73 -7.13 9.73
C SER A 70 -3.78 -8.46 9.00
N ALA A 71 -3.62 -8.43 7.68
CA ALA A 71 -3.61 -9.64 6.85
C ALA A 71 -2.45 -10.57 7.23
N ALA A 72 -1.26 -10.03 7.43
CA ALA A 72 -0.11 -10.82 7.83
C ALA A 72 -0.34 -11.52 9.17
N ILE A 73 -0.92 -10.81 10.14
CA ILE A 73 -1.25 -11.38 11.45
C ILE A 73 -2.29 -12.49 11.30
N LEU A 74 -3.39 -12.22 10.60
CA LEU A 74 -4.50 -13.18 10.44
C LEU A 74 -4.09 -14.42 9.66
N LEU A 75 -3.20 -14.28 8.68
CA LEU A 75 -2.74 -15.38 7.83
C LEU A 75 -1.45 -16.02 8.34
N SER A 76 -0.97 -15.60 9.49
CA SER A 76 0.27 -16.11 10.12
C SER A 76 1.49 -15.96 9.20
N ILE A 77 1.57 -14.83 8.51
CA ILE A 77 2.72 -14.47 7.68
C ILE A 77 3.72 -13.72 8.55
N ASP A 78 4.95 -14.22 8.62
CA ASP A 78 6.03 -13.53 9.32
C ASP A 78 6.37 -12.23 8.57
N PHE A 79 6.49 -11.13 9.30
CA PHE A 79 6.81 -9.81 8.70
C PHE A 79 8.16 -9.78 8.01
N SER A 80 9.07 -10.70 8.36
CA SER A 80 10.39 -10.81 7.73
C SER A 80 10.41 -11.77 6.53
N GLU A 81 9.32 -12.49 6.27
CA GLU A 81 9.22 -13.40 5.13
C GLU A 81 9.19 -12.61 3.83
N CYS A 82 10.01 -13.01 2.87
CA CYS A 82 10.01 -12.39 1.54
C CYS A 82 8.76 -12.82 0.76
N LEU A 83 7.89 -11.88 0.45
CA LEU A 83 6.64 -12.13 -0.27
C LEU A 83 6.76 -11.84 -1.76
N TYR A 84 7.67 -10.97 -2.14
CA TYR A 84 7.96 -10.64 -3.53
C TYR A 84 9.45 -10.36 -3.65
N GLU A 85 10.18 -11.21 -4.36
CA GLU A 85 11.64 -11.15 -4.46
C GLU A 85 12.26 -11.08 -3.05
N LYS A 86 13.00 -10.02 -2.73
CA LYS A 86 13.61 -9.82 -1.41
C LYS A 86 12.77 -8.90 -0.50
N ILE A 87 11.54 -8.62 -0.89
CA ILE A 87 10.67 -7.68 -0.18
C ILE A 87 9.79 -8.44 0.81
N SER A 88 9.96 -8.12 2.09
CA SER A 88 9.10 -8.56 3.18
C SER A 88 8.10 -7.46 3.54
N VAL A 89 7.13 -7.79 4.39
CA VAL A 89 6.19 -6.79 4.94
C VAL A 89 6.97 -5.68 5.64
N SER A 90 7.91 -6.05 6.53
CA SER A 90 8.72 -5.07 7.28
C SER A 90 9.47 -4.13 6.35
N LEU A 91 10.13 -4.66 5.33
CA LEU A 91 10.92 -3.85 4.41
C LEU A 91 10.03 -2.90 3.61
N LEU A 92 8.88 -3.38 3.12
CA LEU A 92 7.96 -2.54 2.37
C LEU A 92 7.40 -1.40 3.22
N LEU A 93 7.02 -1.69 4.47
CA LEU A 93 6.52 -0.66 5.39
C LEU A 93 7.58 0.40 5.67
N ASP A 94 8.84 0.00 5.84
CA ASP A 94 9.94 0.93 6.06
C ASP A 94 10.17 1.80 4.82
N GLN A 95 10.15 1.22 3.63
CA GLN A 95 10.32 1.97 2.38
C GLN A 95 9.20 2.99 2.17
N LEU A 96 7.95 2.59 2.42
CA LEU A 96 6.80 3.50 2.31
C LEU A 96 6.95 4.67 3.30
N CYS A 97 7.35 4.39 4.53
CA CYS A 97 7.55 5.41 5.55
C CYS A 97 8.63 6.41 5.14
N GLN A 98 9.77 5.92 4.68
CA GLN A 98 10.89 6.78 4.25
C GLN A 98 10.50 7.64 3.05
N ASN A 99 9.82 7.06 2.07
CA ASN A 99 9.42 7.79 0.87
C ASN A 99 8.33 8.83 1.19
N PHE A 100 7.41 8.53 2.09
CA PHE A 100 6.40 9.49 2.53
C PHE A 100 7.05 10.68 3.24
N ASN A 101 8.02 10.42 4.11
CA ASN A 101 8.74 11.49 4.80
C ASN A 101 9.48 12.39 3.80
N GLY A 102 10.12 11.79 2.79
CA GLY A 102 10.79 12.54 1.74
C GLY A 102 9.83 13.42 0.93
N ILE A 103 8.67 12.88 0.59
CA ILE A 103 7.63 13.60 -0.15
C ILE A 103 7.11 14.79 0.67
N LEU A 104 6.80 14.57 1.96
CA LEU A 104 6.32 15.63 2.84
C LEU A 104 7.36 16.72 3.01
N GLU A 105 8.62 16.36 3.21
CA GLU A 105 9.72 17.32 3.36
C GLU A 105 9.92 18.15 2.08
N ALA A 106 9.91 17.49 0.91
CA ALA A 106 10.02 18.19 -0.36
C ALA A 106 8.86 19.18 -0.57
N ALA A 107 7.63 18.77 -0.22
CA ALA A 107 6.45 19.63 -0.32
C ALA A 107 6.53 20.82 0.63
N GLU A 108 6.96 20.60 1.89
CA GLU A 108 7.12 21.66 2.88
C GLU A 108 8.18 22.69 2.48
N ASN A 109 9.27 22.20 1.89
CA ASN A 109 10.38 23.04 1.42
C ASN A 109 10.11 23.65 0.05
N GLU A 110 8.95 23.36 -0.56
CA GLU A 110 8.60 23.81 -1.89
C GLU A 110 9.66 23.41 -2.94
N ASP A 111 10.31 22.28 -2.70
CA ASP A 111 11.27 21.70 -3.65
C ASP A 111 10.52 20.83 -4.65
N TYR A 112 9.91 21.49 -5.63
CA TYR A 112 9.00 20.82 -6.56
C TYR A 112 9.71 19.92 -7.57
N SER A 113 10.97 20.21 -7.89
CA SER A 113 11.78 19.34 -8.72
C SER A 113 12.01 17.99 -8.03
N LEU A 114 12.41 18.03 -6.76
CA LEU A 114 12.58 16.82 -5.95
C LEU A 114 11.26 16.12 -5.73
N LEU A 115 10.18 16.86 -5.45
CA LEU A 115 8.85 16.28 -5.26
C LEU A 115 8.41 15.48 -6.49
N THR A 116 8.58 16.05 -7.67
CA THR A 116 8.22 15.39 -8.93
C THR A 116 9.03 14.11 -9.13
N ASP A 117 10.33 14.14 -8.85
CA ASP A 117 11.19 12.96 -8.96
C ASP A 117 10.78 11.87 -7.97
N LEU A 118 10.45 12.25 -6.72
CA LEU A 118 9.99 11.29 -5.71
C LEU A 118 8.66 10.64 -6.11
N ILE A 119 7.77 11.38 -6.73
CA ILE A 119 6.50 10.83 -7.22
C ILE A 119 6.77 9.86 -8.39
N GLU A 120 7.54 10.28 -9.35
CA GLU A 120 7.76 9.54 -10.59
C GLU A 120 8.54 8.24 -10.38
N TYR A 121 9.56 8.28 -9.54
CA TYR A 121 10.46 7.14 -9.34
C TYR A 121 10.14 6.34 -8.08
N ASP A 122 10.06 7.00 -6.93
CA ASP A 122 9.95 6.29 -5.66
C ASP A 122 8.50 5.88 -5.33
N LEU A 123 7.56 6.81 -5.42
CA LEU A 123 6.16 6.51 -5.09
C LEU A 123 5.56 5.51 -6.08
N LEU A 124 5.80 5.70 -7.36
CA LEU A 124 5.28 4.80 -8.39
C LEU A 124 5.87 3.39 -8.23
N SER A 125 7.17 3.30 -7.92
CA SER A 125 7.84 2.03 -7.63
C SER A 125 7.23 1.35 -6.40
N ASP A 126 6.97 2.11 -5.34
CA ASP A 126 6.34 1.58 -4.11
C ASP A 126 4.96 1.01 -4.40
N ILE A 127 4.17 1.68 -5.23
CA ILE A 127 2.84 1.20 -5.62
C ILE A 127 2.96 -0.12 -6.39
N ALA A 128 3.90 -0.21 -7.33
CA ALA A 128 4.13 -1.42 -8.11
C ALA A 128 4.54 -2.60 -7.21
N ILE A 129 5.45 -2.37 -6.28
CA ILE A 129 5.89 -3.39 -5.31
C ILE A 129 4.72 -3.78 -4.40
N SER A 130 3.94 -2.81 -3.94
CA SER A 130 2.77 -3.05 -3.09
C SER A 130 1.75 -3.97 -3.78
N GLN A 131 1.55 -3.80 -5.09
CA GLN A 131 0.68 -4.67 -5.88
C GLN A 131 1.18 -6.12 -5.87
N GLN A 132 2.48 -6.32 -6.02
CA GLN A 132 3.08 -7.66 -6.04
C GLN A 132 3.02 -8.33 -4.66
N VAL A 133 3.29 -7.56 -3.61
CA VAL A 133 3.18 -8.06 -2.23
C VAL A 133 1.74 -8.43 -1.92
N LEU A 134 0.78 -7.60 -2.30
CA LEU A 134 -0.64 -7.86 -2.09
C LEU A 134 -1.10 -9.13 -2.82
N GLU A 135 -0.63 -9.35 -4.03
CA GLU A 135 -0.92 -10.57 -4.78
C GLU A 135 -0.44 -11.82 -4.03
N SER A 136 0.75 -11.76 -3.44
CA SER A 136 1.27 -12.86 -2.62
C SER A 136 0.42 -13.10 -1.38
N VAL A 137 -0.04 -12.04 -0.75
CA VAL A 137 -0.94 -12.13 0.43
C VAL A 137 -2.28 -12.74 0.02
N LEU A 138 -2.83 -12.35 -1.13
CA LEU A 138 -4.08 -12.92 -1.65
C LEU A 138 -3.95 -14.42 -1.91
N ARG A 139 -2.83 -14.88 -2.46
CA ARG A 139 -2.60 -16.31 -2.65
C ARG A 139 -2.59 -17.07 -1.32
N ARG A 140 -1.96 -16.50 -0.29
CA ARG A 140 -1.97 -17.09 1.05
C ARG A 140 -3.38 -17.15 1.61
N TYR A 141 -4.16 -16.11 1.39
CA TYR A 141 -5.56 -16.08 1.78
C TYR A 141 -6.34 -17.19 1.09
N GLU A 142 -6.21 -17.32 -0.22
CA GLU A 142 -6.93 -18.33 -1.02
C GLU A 142 -6.55 -19.76 -0.60
N GLU A 143 -5.28 -20.01 -0.31
CA GLU A 143 -4.82 -21.30 0.19
C GLU A 143 -5.43 -21.65 1.53
N ARG A 144 -5.65 -20.65 2.37
CA ARG A 144 -6.17 -20.87 3.73
C ARG A 144 -7.69 -21.09 3.77
N VAL A 145 -8.44 -20.45 2.89
CA VAL A 145 -9.90 -20.55 2.88
C VAL A 145 -10.42 -21.70 2.01
N VAL A 146 -9.57 -22.32 1.22
CA VAL A 146 -9.86 -23.52 0.46
C VAL A 146 -9.51 -24.76 1.28
#